data_8219ed5f439936eb39b73b7a0848763f
#
_entry.id   8219ed5f439936eb39b73b7a0848763f
#
_cell.length_a   1.000
_cell.length_b   1.000
_cell.length_c   1.000
_cell.angle_alpha   90.00
_cell.angle_beta   90.00
_cell.angle_gamma   90.00
#
_symmetry.space_group_name_H-M   'P 1'
#
loop_
_entity.id
_entity.type
_entity.pdbx_description
1 polymer ?
#
loop_
_entity_poly.entity_id
_entity_poly.type
_entity_poly.pdbx_seq_one_letter_code
_entity_poly.pdbx_strand_id
1 'polypeptide(L)'
;MRTIWLTAGAVTTVAALLLSVLLVWNGFARATAPQETRARTVPFALDTLKVTTGSGEVSVEIVPGPAGELTIARSVNWTSIDRPVITEDWTGDTLRLDIRCGAARQPDGPVCRADYTLLVPFETGVEARTTVGELGVSNVVGDVRLTTVSGNVRADGVTGEVWARSGSGSVSGNVMLGGKADVETGSGDVRLDFANPPLTVRAVARATGDVDLRLPPEAYDVTTEGRRTEVEVDAVKGAPRKVEARAPLGSVRVCCGQG
;
A
#
# COMPACT_ATOMS: atom_id res chain seq x y z
N MET A 1 44.20 36.65 40.50
CA MET A 1 42.86 36.99 39.93
C MET A 1 42.65 36.42 38.52
N ARG A 2 43.64 36.43 37.65
CA ARG A 2 43.53 35.96 36.24
C ARG A 2 43.23 34.45 36.10
N THR A 3 43.79 33.61 36.97
CA THR A 3 43.57 32.15 36.99
C THR A 3 42.16 31.76 37.46
N ILE A 4 41.54 32.49 38.37
CA ILE A 4 40.18 32.22 38.85
C ILE A 4 39.14 32.50 37.77
N TRP A 5 39.35 33.53 36.95
CA TRP A 5 38.44 33.81 35.81
C TRP A 5 38.57 32.79 34.67
N LEU A 6 39.75 32.25 34.43
CA LEU A 6 39.97 31.21 33.41
C LEU A 6 39.33 29.85 33.83
N THR A 7 39.46 29.49 35.12
CA THR A 7 38.83 28.26 35.64
C THR A 7 37.34 28.39 35.69
N ALA A 8 36.77 29.53 36.09
CA ALA A 8 35.34 29.77 36.09
C ALA A 8 34.76 29.71 34.65
N GLY A 9 35.47 30.33 33.67
CA GLY A 9 35.06 30.28 32.28
C GLY A 9 35.09 28.86 31.70
N ALA A 10 36.12 28.07 31.99
CA ALA A 10 36.22 26.69 31.54
C ALA A 10 35.10 25.80 32.12
N VAL A 11 34.77 25.96 33.41
CA VAL A 11 33.69 25.19 34.06
C VAL A 11 32.33 25.55 33.48
N THR A 12 32.04 26.82 33.25
CA THR A 12 30.76 27.24 32.65
C THR A 12 30.60 26.75 31.20
N THR A 13 31.68 26.75 30.42
CA THR A 13 31.66 26.24 29.03
C THR A 13 31.40 24.73 29.01
N VAL A 14 32.08 23.96 29.87
CA VAL A 14 31.85 22.50 29.97
C VAL A 14 30.40 22.20 30.43
N ALA A 15 29.90 22.94 31.43
CA ALA A 15 28.53 22.77 31.89
C ALA A 15 27.47 23.09 30.80
N ALA A 16 27.69 24.16 30.02
CA ALA A 16 26.83 24.52 28.90
C ALA A 16 26.86 23.47 27.77
N LEU A 17 28.03 22.91 27.45
CA LEU A 17 28.15 21.82 26.49
C LEU A 17 27.45 20.54 26.94
N LEU A 18 27.63 20.16 28.19
CA LEU A 18 26.93 18.99 28.76
C LEU A 18 25.41 19.18 28.75
N LEU A 19 24.93 20.39 29.11
CA LEU A 19 23.53 20.72 29.07
C LEU A 19 22.95 20.67 27.65
N SER A 20 23.69 21.21 26.64
CA SER A 20 23.28 21.17 25.23
C SER A 20 23.24 19.74 24.70
N VAL A 21 24.23 18.90 25.03
CA VAL A 21 24.22 17.47 24.67
C VAL A 21 23.05 16.74 25.29
N LEU A 22 22.74 17.00 26.57
CA LEU A 22 21.58 16.41 27.26
C LEU A 22 20.26 16.86 26.62
N LEU A 23 20.12 18.12 26.24
CA LEU A 23 18.93 18.65 25.59
C LEU A 23 18.73 18.05 24.19
N VAL A 24 19.82 17.96 23.40
CA VAL A 24 19.79 17.33 22.07
C VAL A 24 19.48 15.85 22.20
N TRP A 25 20.11 15.14 23.14
CA TRP A 25 19.84 13.71 23.39
C TRP A 25 18.39 13.47 23.81
N ASN A 26 17.86 14.26 24.74
CA ASN A 26 16.45 14.17 25.13
C ASN A 26 15.50 14.52 23.99
N GLY A 27 15.85 15.48 23.13
CA GLY A 27 15.10 15.79 21.92
C GLY A 27 15.07 14.62 20.93
N PHE A 28 16.24 14.01 20.70
CA PHE A 28 16.37 12.85 19.80
C PHE A 28 15.65 11.61 20.36
N ALA A 29 15.79 11.32 21.64
CA ALA A 29 15.12 10.18 22.30
C ALA A 29 13.58 10.31 22.31
N ARG A 30 13.05 11.53 22.21
CA ARG A 30 11.61 11.80 22.14
C ARG A 30 11.09 11.83 20.69
N ALA A 31 12.00 11.92 19.69
CA ALA A 31 11.63 12.00 18.28
C ALA A 31 11.34 10.62 17.64
N THR A 32 11.79 9.52 18.23
CA THR A 32 11.48 8.17 17.77
C THR A 32 10.16 7.70 18.34
N ALA A 33 9.16 7.51 17.47
CA ALA A 33 7.89 6.90 17.86
C ALA A 33 8.13 5.47 18.40
N PRO A 34 7.49 5.07 19.51
CA PRO A 34 7.53 3.69 19.95
C PRO A 34 7.06 2.75 18.83
N GLN A 35 7.76 1.63 18.68
CA GLN A 35 7.44 0.61 17.70
C GLN A 35 7.33 -0.74 18.39
N GLU A 36 6.30 -1.50 18.05
CA GLU A 36 6.10 -2.88 18.50
C GLU A 36 5.93 -3.80 17.30
N THR A 37 6.74 -4.86 17.23
CA THR A 37 6.64 -5.87 16.18
C THR A 37 6.26 -7.21 16.78
N ARG A 38 5.29 -7.91 16.18
CA ARG A 38 4.88 -9.26 16.55
C ARG A 38 4.59 -10.09 15.31
N ALA A 39 4.84 -11.40 15.42
CA ALA A 39 4.44 -12.34 14.37
C ALA A 39 3.81 -13.57 15.03
N ARG A 40 2.80 -14.16 14.38
CA ARG A 40 2.16 -15.41 14.78
C ARG A 40 1.75 -16.19 13.54
N THR A 41 1.77 -17.51 13.65
CA THR A 41 1.31 -18.41 12.58
C THR A 41 0.09 -19.17 13.06
N VAL A 42 -0.91 -19.31 12.19
CA VAL A 42 -2.14 -20.05 12.44
C VAL A 42 -2.40 -21.02 11.28
N PRO A 43 -3.03 -22.18 11.52
CA PRO A 43 -3.47 -23.06 10.42
C PRO A 43 -4.41 -22.32 9.49
N PHE A 44 -4.25 -22.54 8.18
CA PHE A 44 -5.07 -21.88 7.15
C PHE A 44 -5.46 -22.90 6.07
N ALA A 45 -6.77 -23.09 5.90
CA ALA A 45 -7.34 -24.05 4.96
C ALA A 45 -8.44 -23.44 4.08
N LEU A 46 -8.49 -22.10 3.99
CA LEU A 46 -9.46 -21.40 3.16
C LEU A 46 -8.90 -21.16 1.76
N ASP A 47 -9.74 -21.28 0.74
CA ASP A 47 -9.37 -20.96 -0.65
C ASP A 47 -9.18 -19.44 -0.86
N THR A 48 -9.80 -18.63 -0.02
CA THR A 48 -9.73 -17.16 -0.10
C THR A 48 -9.49 -16.55 1.27
N LEU A 49 -8.49 -15.69 1.38
CA LEU A 49 -8.27 -14.86 2.55
C LEU A 49 -9.10 -13.58 2.42
N LYS A 50 -10.03 -13.37 3.36
CA LYS A 50 -10.77 -12.12 3.48
C LYS A 50 -10.21 -11.27 4.62
N VAL A 51 -9.87 -10.01 4.31
CA VAL A 51 -9.33 -9.05 5.28
C VAL A 51 -10.17 -7.79 5.27
N THR A 52 -10.55 -7.31 6.46
CA THR A 52 -11.20 -6.01 6.61
C THR A 52 -10.51 -5.21 7.69
N THR A 53 -10.36 -3.88 7.47
CA THR A 53 -9.82 -3.02 8.53
C THR A 53 -10.92 -2.15 9.15
N GLY A 54 -10.67 -1.71 10.38
CA GLY A 54 -11.51 -0.73 11.05
C GLY A 54 -11.24 0.71 10.56
N SER A 55 -11.45 1.68 11.45
CA SER A 55 -11.28 3.10 11.15
C SER A 55 -9.86 3.62 11.33
N GLY A 56 -8.98 2.84 11.98
CA GLY A 56 -7.58 3.19 12.16
C GLY A 56 -6.77 3.08 10.86
N GLU A 57 -5.60 3.70 10.82
CA GLU A 57 -4.69 3.57 9.68
C GLU A 57 -4.02 2.19 9.73
N VAL A 58 -4.45 1.31 8.84
CA VAL A 58 -3.97 -0.07 8.75
C VAL A 58 -3.56 -0.36 7.31
N SER A 59 -2.27 -0.58 7.10
CA SER A 59 -1.73 -1.05 5.83
C SER A 59 -1.59 -2.57 5.86
N VAL A 60 -1.89 -3.22 4.75
CA VAL A 60 -1.84 -4.68 4.64
C VAL A 60 -1.07 -5.06 3.37
N GLU A 61 0.00 -5.81 3.55
CA GLU A 61 0.76 -6.45 2.47
C GLU A 61 0.55 -7.96 2.54
N ILE A 62 0.13 -8.56 1.44
CA ILE A 62 -0.15 -10.00 1.34
C ILE A 62 0.86 -10.61 0.38
N VAL A 63 1.62 -11.58 0.87
CA VAL A 63 2.71 -12.22 0.12
C VAL A 63 2.63 -13.74 0.25
N PRO A 64 3.28 -14.50 -0.65
CA PRO A 64 3.33 -15.95 -0.55
C PRO A 64 4.00 -16.42 0.74
N GLY A 65 3.46 -17.48 1.30
CA GLY A 65 3.95 -18.17 2.49
C GLY A 65 3.84 -19.70 2.37
N PRO A 66 4.10 -20.42 3.45
CA PRO A 66 3.99 -21.88 3.47
C PRO A 66 2.57 -22.36 3.24
N ALA A 67 2.42 -23.54 2.62
CA ALA A 67 1.13 -24.17 2.41
C ALA A 67 0.47 -24.58 3.74
N GLY A 68 -0.84 -24.36 3.85
CA GLY A 68 -1.62 -24.73 5.02
C GLY A 68 -1.46 -23.82 6.24
N GLU A 69 -0.76 -22.71 6.12
CA GLU A 69 -0.48 -21.78 7.20
C GLU A 69 -0.71 -20.33 6.77
N LEU A 70 -1.21 -19.50 7.69
CA LEU A 70 -1.22 -18.05 7.59
C LEU A 70 -0.29 -17.48 8.66
N THR A 71 0.75 -16.78 8.25
CA THR A 71 1.57 -16.00 9.17
C THR A 71 1.12 -14.55 9.16
N ILE A 72 0.80 -14.02 10.33
CA ILE A 72 0.41 -12.63 10.55
C ILE A 72 1.56 -11.93 11.25
N ALA A 73 2.31 -11.12 10.52
CA ALA A 73 3.34 -10.25 11.06
C ALA A 73 2.81 -8.82 11.13
N ARG A 74 3.05 -8.15 12.26
CA ARG A 74 2.55 -6.82 12.54
C ARG A 74 3.66 -5.92 13.04
N SER A 75 3.71 -4.70 12.55
CA SER A 75 4.50 -3.58 13.09
C SER A 75 3.57 -2.42 13.43
N VAL A 76 3.67 -1.90 14.63
CA VAL A 76 2.80 -0.83 15.13
C VAL A 76 3.64 0.36 15.55
N ASN A 77 3.27 1.55 15.08
CA ASN A 77 3.91 2.81 15.40
C ASN A 77 2.88 3.78 15.98
N TRP A 78 3.20 4.42 17.11
CA TRP A 78 2.27 5.36 17.75
C TRP A 78 2.99 6.49 18.49
N THR A 79 2.32 7.63 18.59
CA THR A 79 2.76 8.81 19.38
C THR A 79 1.77 9.19 20.47
N SER A 80 0.73 8.38 20.73
CA SER A 80 -0.19 8.57 21.85
C SER A 80 0.51 8.35 23.19
N ILE A 81 -0.09 8.89 24.28
CA ILE A 81 0.40 8.72 25.65
C ILE A 81 0.30 7.25 26.04
N ASP A 82 -0.84 6.64 25.74
CA ASP A 82 -1.13 5.24 26.04
C ASP A 82 -0.78 4.36 24.84
N ARG A 83 -0.55 3.07 25.13
CA ARG A 83 -0.40 2.07 24.08
C ARG A 83 -1.67 1.96 23.24
N PRO A 84 -1.54 1.72 21.91
CA PRO A 84 -2.71 1.51 21.07
C PRO A 84 -3.45 0.23 21.44
N VAL A 85 -4.77 0.28 21.28
CA VAL A 85 -5.62 -0.92 21.30
C VAL A 85 -5.63 -1.51 19.91
N ILE A 86 -5.23 -2.76 19.81
CA ILE A 86 -5.11 -3.49 18.55
C ILE A 86 -6.14 -4.60 18.55
N THR A 87 -6.90 -4.70 17.46
CA THR A 87 -7.89 -5.73 17.25
C THR A 87 -7.42 -6.64 16.10
N GLU A 88 -7.37 -7.94 16.35
CA GLU A 88 -7.07 -8.99 15.39
C GLU A 88 -8.04 -10.15 15.61
N ASP A 89 -9.25 -10.02 15.06
CA ASP A 89 -10.34 -10.97 15.31
C ASP A 89 -10.76 -11.68 14.02
N TRP A 90 -11.13 -12.95 14.18
CA TRP A 90 -11.77 -13.71 13.12
C TRP A 90 -13.29 -13.70 13.30
N THR A 91 -14.00 -13.35 12.22
CA THR A 91 -15.46 -13.46 12.14
C THR A 91 -15.80 -14.33 10.93
N GLY A 92 -16.06 -15.60 11.18
CA GLY A 92 -16.22 -16.60 10.10
C GLY A 92 -14.91 -16.77 9.32
N ASP A 93 -14.91 -16.43 8.03
CA ASP A 93 -13.78 -16.50 7.10
C ASP A 93 -13.00 -15.17 6.94
N THR A 94 -13.36 -14.16 7.72
CA THR A 94 -12.83 -12.80 7.59
C THR A 94 -11.94 -12.43 8.77
N LEU A 95 -10.70 -12.06 8.49
CA LEU A 95 -9.77 -11.47 9.44
C LEU A 95 -10.04 -9.96 9.55
N ARG A 96 -10.44 -9.51 10.72
CA ARG A 96 -10.64 -8.11 11.03
C ARG A 96 -9.42 -7.55 11.76
N LEU A 97 -8.87 -6.47 11.23
CA LEU A 97 -7.73 -5.75 11.77
C LEU A 97 -8.15 -4.31 12.12
N ASP A 98 -7.80 -3.81 13.30
CA ASP A 98 -8.04 -2.42 13.67
C ASP A 98 -6.98 -1.93 14.65
N ILE A 99 -6.73 -0.62 14.64
CA ILE A 99 -5.88 0.05 15.60
C ILE A 99 -6.57 1.32 16.10
N ARG A 100 -6.53 1.54 17.42
CA ARG A 100 -7.04 2.76 18.05
C ARG A 100 -6.01 3.30 19.01
N CYS A 101 -5.65 4.56 18.83
CA CYS A 101 -4.76 5.28 19.72
C CYS A 101 -5.55 6.27 20.58
N GLY A 102 -5.07 6.51 21.80
CA GLY A 102 -5.56 7.54 22.70
C GLY A 102 -5.14 8.95 22.26
N ALA A 103 -5.21 9.90 23.20
CA ALA A 103 -4.82 11.28 22.95
C ALA A 103 -3.36 11.41 22.52
N ALA A 104 -3.10 12.29 21.56
CA ALA A 104 -1.77 12.56 21.05
C ALA A 104 -0.88 13.28 22.08
N ARG A 105 0.43 13.03 22.03
CA ARG A 105 1.42 13.76 22.83
C ARG A 105 1.84 15.09 22.20
N GLN A 106 1.60 15.27 20.89
CA GLN A 106 2.06 16.42 20.12
C GLN A 106 0.90 17.07 19.35
N PRO A 107 0.94 18.40 19.15
CA PRO A 107 -0.12 19.12 18.44
C PRO A 107 -0.20 18.79 16.94
N ASP A 108 0.86 18.24 16.32
CA ASP A 108 0.92 17.93 14.90
C ASP A 108 0.17 16.64 14.49
N GLY A 109 -0.57 16.06 15.39
CA GLY A 109 -1.38 14.87 15.17
C GLY A 109 -0.70 13.56 15.60
N PRO A 110 -1.48 12.54 15.94
CA PRO A 110 -0.95 11.27 16.37
C PRO A 110 -0.51 10.44 15.15
N VAL A 111 0.72 9.94 15.18
CA VAL A 111 1.04 8.73 14.43
C VAL A 111 0.31 7.60 15.12
N CYS A 112 -0.55 6.90 14.40
CA CYS A 112 -1.28 5.74 14.87
C CYS A 112 -1.48 4.80 13.70
N ARG A 113 -0.47 4.00 13.41
CA ARG A 113 -0.42 3.13 12.23
C ARG A 113 -0.08 1.71 12.62
N ALA A 114 -0.74 0.77 11.98
CA ALA A 114 -0.38 -0.64 12.01
C ALA A 114 -0.09 -1.11 10.58
N ASP A 115 1.07 -1.70 10.39
CA ASP A 115 1.48 -2.33 9.14
C ASP A 115 1.46 -3.84 9.34
N TYR A 116 0.66 -4.54 8.53
CA TYR A 116 0.53 -5.98 8.55
C TYR A 116 1.14 -6.60 7.29
N THR A 117 1.95 -7.64 7.50
CA THR A 117 2.37 -8.54 6.43
C THR A 117 1.73 -9.90 6.67
N LEU A 118 0.92 -10.35 5.72
CA LEU A 118 0.20 -11.62 5.77
C LEU A 118 0.84 -12.58 4.78
N LEU A 119 1.46 -13.66 5.28
CA LEU A 119 2.01 -14.71 4.43
C LEU A 119 0.95 -15.79 4.26
N VAL A 120 0.50 -16.00 3.03
CA VAL A 120 -0.57 -16.96 2.66
C VAL A 120 -0.05 -18.02 1.68
N PRO A 121 -0.68 -19.20 1.60
CA PRO A 121 -0.39 -20.12 0.51
C PRO A 121 -0.54 -19.42 -0.84
N PHE A 122 0.38 -19.63 -1.78
CA PHE A 122 0.46 -18.86 -3.03
C PHE A 122 -0.77 -18.99 -3.94
N GLU A 123 -1.55 -20.07 -3.80
CA GLU A 123 -2.80 -20.31 -4.56
C GLU A 123 -4.02 -19.59 -3.96
N THR A 124 -3.85 -18.94 -2.79
CA THR A 124 -4.96 -18.30 -2.07
C THR A 124 -5.49 -17.10 -2.84
N GLY A 125 -6.81 -17.06 -3.07
CA GLY A 125 -7.49 -15.85 -3.49
C GLY A 125 -7.48 -14.80 -2.37
N VAL A 126 -7.53 -13.51 -2.74
CA VAL A 126 -7.46 -12.41 -1.77
C VAL A 126 -8.63 -11.46 -1.95
N GLU A 127 -9.39 -11.21 -0.88
CA GLU A 127 -10.34 -10.11 -0.79
C GLU A 127 -9.97 -9.22 0.40
N ALA A 128 -9.42 -8.04 0.14
CA ALA A 128 -9.00 -7.12 1.18
C ALA A 128 -9.69 -5.75 1.04
N ARG A 129 -10.13 -5.21 2.19
CA ARG A 129 -10.77 -3.90 2.28
C ARG A 129 -10.17 -3.10 3.42
N THR A 130 -9.72 -1.87 3.14
CA THR A 130 -9.27 -0.93 4.15
C THR A 130 -10.01 0.40 4.05
N THR A 131 -10.16 1.08 5.18
CA THR A 131 -10.68 2.44 5.22
C THR A 131 -9.55 3.45 4.98
N VAL A 132 -8.46 3.32 5.75
CA VAL A 132 -7.27 4.19 5.62
C VAL A 132 -6.04 3.31 5.71
N GLY A 133 -5.15 3.41 4.71
CA GLY A 133 -3.92 2.64 4.62
C GLY A 133 -3.72 2.02 3.24
N GLU A 134 -2.55 1.47 3.03
CA GLU A 134 -2.18 0.85 1.77
C GLU A 134 -2.60 -0.62 1.74
N LEU A 135 -2.99 -1.09 0.56
CA LEU A 135 -3.21 -2.50 0.28
C LEU A 135 -2.23 -2.98 -0.77
N GLY A 136 -1.42 -3.98 -0.42
CA GLY A 136 -0.49 -4.65 -1.32
C GLY A 136 -0.78 -6.14 -1.42
N VAL A 137 -0.65 -6.69 -2.62
CA VAL A 137 -0.64 -8.13 -2.89
C VAL A 137 0.48 -8.43 -3.86
N SER A 138 1.33 -9.40 -3.54
CA SER A 138 2.47 -9.73 -4.38
C SER A 138 2.58 -11.24 -4.59
N ASN A 139 2.81 -11.64 -5.86
CA ASN A 139 3.15 -13.02 -6.26
C ASN A 139 2.13 -14.09 -5.83
N VAL A 140 0.83 -13.80 -5.91
CA VAL A 140 -0.24 -14.78 -5.67
C VAL A 140 -0.83 -15.26 -6.99
N VAL A 141 -1.30 -16.51 -7.02
CA VAL A 141 -1.90 -17.13 -8.21
C VAL A 141 -3.42 -16.98 -8.22
N GLY A 142 -4.05 -16.85 -7.05
CA GLY A 142 -5.49 -16.69 -6.92
C GLY A 142 -6.01 -15.32 -7.38
N ASP A 143 -7.33 -15.20 -7.49
CA ASP A 143 -7.99 -13.95 -7.82
C ASP A 143 -7.85 -12.93 -6.70
N VAL A 144 -7.72 -11.65 -7.07
CA VAL A 144 -7.42 -10.56 -6.15
C VAL A 144 -8.49 -9.47 -6.25
N ARG A 145 -9.13 -9.16 -5.11
CA ARG A 145 -10.09 -8.07 -4.97
C ARG A 145 -9.67 -7.12 -3.87
N LEU A 146 -9.26 -5.90 -4.24
CA LEU A 146 -8.74 -4.90 -3.31
C LEU A 146 -9.63 -3.64 -3.31
N THR A 147 -9.95 -3.14 -2.13
CA THR A 147 -10.72 -1.89 -1.97
C THR A 147 -10.13 -1.05 -0.86
N THR A 148 -9.84 0.21 -1.13
CA THR A 148 -9.50 1.21 -0.10
C THR A 148 -10.34 2.47 -0.27
N VAL A 149 -10.69 3.12 0.83
CA VAL A 149 -11.30 4.46 0.77
C VAL A 149 -10.22 5.51 0.58
N SER A 150 -9.12 5.40 1.34
CA SER A 150 -7.97 6.32 1.25
C SER A 150 -6.68 5.55 1.43
N GLY A 151 -5.88 5.49 0.36
CA GLY A 151 -4.60 4.79 0.32
C GLY A 151 -4.30 4.25 -1.07
N ASN A 152 -3.06 3.83 -1.26
CA ASN A 152 -2.63 3.21 -2.50
C ASN A 152 -2.99 1.73 -2.53
N VAL A 153 -3.17 1.21 -3.73
CA VAL A 153 -3.37 -0.21 -3.99
C VAL A 153 -2.26 -0.71 -4.91
N ARG A 154 -1.65 -1.85 -4.54
CA ARG A 154 -0.61 -2.49 -5.34
C ARG A 154 -0.94 -3.97 -5.57
N ALA A 155 -0.78 -4.42 -6.81
CA ALA A 155 -0.98 -5.81 -7.21
C ALA A 155 0.16 -6.25 -8.13
N ASP A 156 1.23 -6.81 -7.56
CA ASP A 156 2.44 -7.16 -8.29
C ASP A 156 2.56 -8.68 -8.48
N GLY A 157 2.93 -9.14 -9.68
CA GLY A 157 3.15 -10.57 -9.96
C GLY A 157 1.89 -11.44 -9.81
N VAL A 158 0.70 -10.88 -9.96
CA VAL A 158 -0.58 -11.60 -9.81
C VAL A 158 -0.91 -12.37 -11.08
N THR A 159 -1.26 -13.66 -10.93
CA THR A 159 -1.65 -14.52 -12.06
C THR A 159 -3.17 -14.61 -12.24
N GLY A 160 -3.95 -14.45 -11.16
CA GLY A 160 -5.42 -14.44 -11.21
C GLY A 160 -6.01 -13.15 -11.78
N GLU A 161 -7.34 -13.05 -11.74
CA GLU A 161 -8.05 -11.82 -12.12
C GLU A 161 -7.84 -10.75 -11.04
N VAL A 162 -7.58 -9.50 -11.45
CA VAL A 162 -7.40 -8.38 -10.54
C VAL A 162 -8.59 -7.43 -10.61
N TRP A 163 -9.23 -7.20 -9.47
CA TRP A 163 -10.21 -6.16 -9.29
C TRP A 163 -9.76 -5.22 -8.16
N ALA A 164 -9.49 -3.95 -8.50
CA ALA A 164 -8.94 -3.00 -7.54
C ALA A 164 -9.67 -1.66 -7.58
N ARG A 165 -10.00 -1.11 -6.41
CA ARG A 165 -10.67 0.18 -6.24
C ARG A 165 -10.01 1.00 -5.15
N SER A 166 -9.67 2.26 -5.48
CA SER A 166 -9.28 3.28 -4.51
C SER A 166 -10.21 4.48 -4.60
N GLY A 167 -10.67 5.00 -3.47
CA GLY A 167 -11.37 6.28 -3.45
C GLY A 167 -10.40 7.44 -3.66
N SER A 168 -9.28 7.42 -2.92
CA SER A 168 -8.22 8.42 -3.01
C SER A 168 -6.87 7.75 -2.82
N GLY A 169 -6.07 7.74 -3.87
CA GLY A 169 -4.76 7.10 -3.95
C GLY A 169 -4.56 6.40 -5.28
N SER A 170 -3.31 6.11 -5.60
CA SER A 170 -2.95 5.47 -6.87
C SER A 170 -3.15 3.95 -6.82
N VAL A 171 -3.43 3.36 -7.97
CA VAL A 171 -3.48 1.92 -8.15
C VAL A 171 -2.36 1.50 -9.10
N SER A 172 -1.52 0.58 -8.66
CA SER A 172 -0.40 0.07 -9.45
C SER A 172 -0.39 -1.45 -9.50
N GLY A 173 0.09 -1.98 -10.62
CA GLY A 173 0.34 -3.41 -10.81
C GLY A 173 1.53 -3.60 -11.73
N ASN A 174 2.54 -4.34 -11.27
CA ASN A 174 3.73 -4.64 -12.03
C ASN A 174 3.81 -6.14 -12.31
N VAL A 175 4.35 -6.49 -13.48
CA VAL A 175 4.54 -7.89 -13.88
C VAL A 175 3.23 -8.69 -13.74
N MET A 176 2.10 -8.11 -14.20
CA MET A 176 0.82 -8.79 -14.15
C MET A 176 0.79 -9.94 -15.16
N LEU A 177 0.45 -11.14 -14.69
CA LEU A 177 0.44 -12.37 -15.47
C LEU A 177 -0.99 -12.80 -15.86
N GLY A 178 -1.99 -12.22 -15.16
CA GLY A 178 -3.41 -12.56 -15.34
C GLY A 178 -4.01 -11.98 -16.62
N GLY A 179 -5.06 -12.67 -17.10
CA GLY A 179 -5.77 -12.29 -18.31
C GLY A 179 -6.75 -11.13 -18.16
N LYS A 180 -7.13 -10.73 -16.94
CA LYS A 180 -8.12 -9.69 -16.70
C LYS A 180 -7.74 -8.75 -15.56
N ALA A 181 -7.93 -7.46 -15.80
CA ALA A 181 -7.79 -6.43 -14.78
C ALA A 181 -8.92 -5.40 -14.90
N ASP A 182 -9.63 -5.14 -13.81
CA ASP A 182 -10.61 -4.07 -13.67
C ASP A 182 -10.20 -3.17 -12.51
N VAL A 183 -9.59 -2.03 -12.84
CA VAL A 183 -8.94 -1.15 -11.90
C VAL A 183 -9.52 0.26 -11.99
N GLU A 184 -9.81 0.85 -10.82
CA GLU A 184 -10.37 2.19 -10.80
C GLU A 184 -9.92 2.97 -9.57
N THR A 185 -9.60 4.24 -9.76
CA THR A 185 -9.39 5.21 -8.68
C THR A 185 -10.32 6.40 -8.82
N GLY A 186 -10.74 6.97 -7.70
CA GLY A 186 -11.44 8.25 -7.67
C GLY A 186 -10.49 9.40 -7.96
N SER A 187 -9.38 9.47 -7.22
CA SER A 187 -8.32 10.45 -7.41
C SER A 187 -6.96 9.78 -7.20
N GLY A 188 -6.09 9.88 -8.18
CA GLY A 188 -4.77 9.24 -8.23
C GLY A 188 -4.53 8.58 -9.58
N ASP A 189 -3.35 8.07 -9.78
CA ASP A 189 -2.94 7.48 -11.05
C ASP A 189 -3.24 5.98 -11.08
N VAL A 190 -3.45 5.44 -12.27
CA VAL A 190 -3.49 4.01 -12.55
C VAL A 190 -2.28 3.65 -13.40
N ARG A 191 -1.42 2.75 -12.90
CA ARG A 191 -0.25 2.23 -13.64
C ARG A 191 -0.26 0.73 -13.63
N LEU A 192 -0.40 0.12 -14.80
CA LEU A 192 -0.39 -1.34 -14.95
C LEU A 192 0.64 -1.76 -16.00
N ASP A 193 1.48 -2.72 -15.63
CA ASP A 193 2.48 -3.34 -16.49
C ASP A 193 2.21 -4.84 -16.58
N PHE A 194 1.89 -5.32 -17.77
CA PHE A 194 1.55 -6.70 -18.04
C PHE A 194 2.74 -7.44 -18.65
N ALA A 195 3.11 -8.56 -18.03
CA ALA A 195 4.10 -9.48 -18.58
C ALA A 195 3.50 -10.42 -19.64
N ASN A 196 2.21 -10.75 -19.52
CA ASN A 196 1.48 -11.53 -20.51
C ASN A 196 0.38 -10.68 -21.16
N PRO A 197 0.06 -10.91 -22.45
CA PRO A 197 -1.00 -10.18 -23.13
C PRO A 197 -2.38 -10.42 -22.47
N PRO A 198 -2.99 -9.41 -21.84
CA PRO A 198 -4.28 -9.57 -21.19
C PRO A 198 -5.43 -9.73 -22.21
N LEU A 199 -6.50 -10.40 -21.81
CA LEU A 199 -7.74 -10.50 -22.57
C LEU A 199 -8.63 -9.27 -22.38
N THR A 200 -8.70 -8.75 -21.15
CA THR A 200 -9.54 -7.59 -20.84
C THR A 200 -8.86 -6.72 -19.79
N VAL A 201 -8.69 -5.46 -20.11
CA VAL A 201 -8.20 -4.44 -19.17
C VAL A 201 -9.21 -3.29 -19.14
N ARG A 202 -9.64 -2.93 -17.95
CA ARG A 202 -10.38 -1.69 -17.69
C ARG A 202 -9.62 -0.90 -16.63
N ALA A 203 -9.12 0.28 -16.99
CA ALA A 203 -8.34 1.16 -16.14
C ALA A 203 -8.94 2.57 -16.13
N VAL A 204 -9.37 3.06 -14.97
CA VAL A 204 -10.10 4.33 -14.87
C VAL A 204 -9.60 5.19 -13.72
N ALA A 205 -9.22 6.44 -14.03
CA ALA A 205 -9.06 7.53 -13.08
C ALA A 205 -10.27 8.49 -13.23
N ARG A 206 -11.19 8.46 -12.26
CA ARG A 206 -12.51 9.12 -12.43
C ARG A 206 -12.45 10.65 -12.37
N ALA A 207 -11.75 11.19 -11.36
CA ALA A 207 -11.72 12.64 -11.14
C ALA A 207 -10.37 13.23 -11.58
N THR A 208 -9.29 12.87 -10.92
CA THR A 208 -7.96 13.40 -11.23
C THR A 208 -6.95 12.25 -11.25
N GLY A 209 -5.97 12.32 -12.13
CA GLY A 209 -4.90 11.36 -12.30
C GLY A 209 -4.75 10.90 -13.74
N ASP A 210 -3.69 10.19 -13.99
CA ASP A 210 -3.32 9.66 -15.29
C ASP A 210 -3.49 8.14 -15.33
N VAL A 211 -3.67 7.59 -16.53
CA VAL A 211 -3.68 6.15 -16.77
C VAL A 211 -2.50 5.79 -17.67
N ASP A 212 -1.60 4.94 -17.18
CA ASP A 212 -0.44 4.41 -17.91
C ASP A 212 -0.53 2.89 -17.96
N LEU A 213 -0.72 2.34 -19.14
CA LEU A 213 -0.80 0.90 -19.40
C LEU A 213 0.38 0.47 -20.28
N ARG A 214 1.12 -0.53 -19.80
CA ARG A 214 2.17 -1.21 -20.59
C ARG A 214 1.71 -2.60 -20.92
N LEU A 215 1.60 -2.87 -22.21
CA LEU A 215 1.06 -4.11 -22.75
C LEU A 215 2.09 -4.80 -23.64
N PRO A 216 2.21 -6.14 -23.58
CA PRO A 216 3.02 -6.89 -24.53
C PRO A 216 2.56 -6.69 -25.98
N PRO A 217 3.44 -6.94 -26.97
CA PRO A 217 3.13 -6.74 -28.37
C PRO A 217 2.08 -7.76 -28.88
N GLU A 218 0.85 -7.30 -29.01
CA GLU A 218 -0.32 -8.03 -29.53
C GLU A 218 -1.34 -7.05 -30.11
N ALA A 219 -2.32 -7.54 -30.84
CA ALA A 219 -3.43 -6.73 -31.35
C ALA A 219 -4.50 -6.54 -30.28
N TYR A 220 -4.87 -5.30 -30.02
CA TYR A 220 -5.86 -4.91 -29.02
C TYR A 220 -6.98 -4.04 -29.61
N ASP A 221 -8.21 -4.25 -29.16
CA ASP A 221 -9.33 -3.33 -29.38
C ASP A 221 -9.28 -2.27 -28.26
N VAL A 222 -8.70 -1.11 -28.57
CA VAL A 222 -8.38 -0.07 -27.59
C VAL A 222 -9.43 1.03 -27.62
N THR A 223 -9.98 1.37 -26.45
CA THR A 223 -10.84 2.54 -26.22
C THR A 223 -10.21 3.43 -25.19
N THR A 224 -9.94 4.70 -25.54
CA THR A 224 -9.32 5.67 -24.63
C THR A 224 -10.17 6.92 -24.49
N GLU A 225 -10.17 7.52 -23.27
CA GLU A 225 -10.79 8.80 -22.98
C GLU A 225 -9.89 9.60 -22.05
N GLY A 226 -9.43 10.79 -22.46
CA GLY A 226 -8.55 11.64 -21.69
C GLY A 226 -8.31 12.99 -22.40
N ARG A 227 -7.73 13.96 -21.67
CA ARG A 227 -7.32 15.25 -22.27
C ARG A 227 -6.20 15.06 -23.30
N ARG A 228 -5.32 14.09 -23.06
CA ARG A 228 -4.30 13.65 -23.99
C ARG A 228 -4.32 12.12 -24.01
N THR A 229 -4.35 11.56 -25.19
CA THR A 229 -4.32 10.12 -25.39
C THR A 229 -3.16 9.75 -26.32
N GLU A 230 -2.36 8.78 -25.89
CA GLU A 230 -1.23 8.24 -26.65
C GLU A 230 -1.38 6.71 -26.69
N VAL A 231 -1.44 6.15 -27.89
CA VAL A 231 -1.60 4.69 -28.08
C VAL A 231 -0.51 4.23 -29.02
N GLU A 232 0.42 3.43 -28.50
CA GLU A 232 1.61 2.93 -29.21
C GLU A 232 1.58 1.40 -29.41
N VAL A 233 0.47 0.74 -29.06
CA VAL A 233 0.25 -0.69 -29.33
C VAL A 233 -0.47 -0.89 -30.65
N ASP A 234 -0.49 -2.14 -31.18
CA ASP A 234 -1.25 -2.49 -32.38
C ASP A 234 -2.77 -2.41 -32.09
N ALA A 235 -3.38 -1.27 -32.41
CA ALA A 235 -4.79 -1.00 -32.14
C ALA A 235 -5.67 -1.44 -33.30
N VAL A 236 -6.32 -2.60 -33.15
CA VAL A 236 -7.18 -3.22 -34.17
C VAL A 236 -8.62 -3.29 -33.66
N LYS A 237 -9.54 -2.56 -34.29
CA LYS A 237 -10.96 -2.59 -33.93
C LYS A 237 -11.56 -3.98 -34.08
N GLY A 238 -12.20 -4.49 -33.03
CA GLY A 238 -12.78 -5.82 -32.98
C GLY A 238 -11.79 -6.93 -32.63
N ALA A 239 -10.53 -6.61 -32.28
CA ALA A 239 -9.61 -7.60 -31.75
C ALA A 239 -10.19 -8.30 -30.50
N PRO A 240 -9.84 -9.58 -30.25
CA PRO A 240 -10.38 -10.33 -29.11
C PRO A 240 -9.92 -9.79 -27.76
N ARG A 241 -8.79 -9.10 -27.70
CA ARG A 241 -8.22 -8.48 -26.50
C ARG A 241 -8.74 -7.05 -26.38
N LYS A 242 -9.40 -6.73 -25.27
CA LYS A 242 -10.06 -5.43 -25.07
C LYS A 242 -9.36 -4.60 -24.02
N VAL A 243 -9.09 -3.34 -24.35
CA VAL A 243 -8.46 -2.38 -23.46
C VAL A 243 -9.30 -1.11 -23.39
N GLU A 244 -9.81 -0.81 -22.21
CA GLU A 244 -10.52 0.43 -21.90
C GLU A 244 -9.69 1.23 -20.89
N ALA A 245 -9.24 2.42 -21.28
CA ALA A 245 -8.45 3.32 -20.45
C ALA A 245 -9.05 4.71 -20.41
N ARG A 246 -9.46 5.19 -19.22
CA ARG A 246 -10.15 6.48 -19.06
C ARG A 246 -9.53 7.34 -17.99
N ALA A 247 -9.21 8.58 -18.33
CA ALA A 247 -8.79 9.65 -17.44
C ALA A 247 -9.35 10.99 -17.93
N PRO A 248 -10.65 11.30 -17.71
CA PRO A 248 -11.33 12.46 -18.34
C PRO A 248 -10.64 13.79 -18.08
N LEU A 249 -9.99 13.96 -16.92
CA LEU A 249 -9.25 15.16 -16.55
C LEU A 249 -7.73 15.00 -16.62
N GLY A 250 -7.23 13.85 -17.00
CA GLY A 250 -5.81 13.49 -17.10
C GLY A 250 -5.37 13.02 -18.48
N SER A 251 -4.23 12.38 -18.52
CA SER A 251 -3.64 11.76 -19.71
C SER A 251 -3.82 10.24 -19.67
N VAL A 252 -4.00 9.65 -20.84
CA VAL A 252 -4.02 8.21 -21.03
C VAL A 252 -2.87 7.82 -21.95
N ARG A 253 -2.03 6.92 -21.47
CA ARG A 253 -0.99 6.30 -22.27
C ARG A 253 -1.18 4.80 -22.29
N VAL A 254 -1.17 4.22 -23.50
CA VAL A 254 -1.17 2.78 -23.73
C VAL A 254 0.03 2.46 -24.61
N CYS A 255 1.06 1.89 -24.02
CA CYS A 255 2.30 1.65 -24.75
C CYS A 255 2.83 0.22 -24.57
N CYS A 256 3.92 -0.03 -25.25
CA CYS A 256 4.65 -1.29 -25.31
C CYS A 256 5.26 -1.66 -23.96
N GLY A 257 4.86 -2.79 -23.38
CA GLY A 257 5.56 -3.46 -22.30
C GLY A 257 6.88 -4.03 -22.77
N GLN A 258 7.79 -4.26 -21.85
CA GLN A 258 9.01 -5.02 -22.17
C GLN A 258 8.61 -6.47 -22.44
N GLY A 259 8.87 -6.94 -23.67
CA GLY A 259 8.78 -8.35 -24.00
C GLY A 259 9.98 -9.12 -23.45
#